data_c3c6dd5bfe9e1d7d22df8598988c45b4
#
_entry.id   c3c6dd5bfe9e1d7d22df8598988c45b4
#
_cell.length_a   1.000
_cell.length_b   1.000
_cell.length_c   1.000
_cell.angle_alpha   90.00
_cell.angle_beta   90.00
_cell.angle_gamma   90.00
#
_symmetry.space_group_name_H-M   'P 1'
#
loop_
_entity.id
_entity.type
_entity.pdbx_description
1 polymer ?
#
loop_
_entity_poly.entity_id
_entity_poly.type
_entity_poly.pdbx_seq_one_letter_code
_entity_poly.pdbx_strand_id
1 'polypeptide(L)'
;MKTNTLMKTLFGAVLALSLLAQAQADDKTPAGAKKVDPSGTYIWTTPGRNGGPDRTNTLTLKLDGDKLTGNIKTPGRGGREMETPIADGKITGSDISFIVTRKFNDNTFTNTYSGKFADGTIKGKTQYQRNGEDQSHDWEAKKQ
;
A
#
# COMPACT_ATOMS: atom_id res chain seq x y z
N MET A 1 1.81 -75.97 -16.84
CA MET A 1 0.67 -76.81 -16.36
C MET A 1 -0.39 -75.90 -15.79
N LYS A 2 -1.52 -75.87 -16.46
CA LYS A 2 -2.89 -75.81 -15.92
C LYS A 2 -3.21 -74.56 -15.07
N THR A 3 -4.18 -73.88 -15.30
CA THR A 3 -5.47 -73.80 -16.00
C THR A 3 -6.31 -72.76 -15.29
N ASN A 4 -6.91 -71.89 -16.09
CA ASN A 4 -8.31 -71.41 -16.02
C ASN A 4 -8.89 -71.10 -14.63
N THR A 5 -9.48 -69.95 -14.52
CA THR A 5 -10.93 -69.91 -14.66
C THR A 5 -11.41 -68.47 -14.73
N LEU A 6 -12.12 -68.26 -15.79
CA LEU A 6 -13.07 -67.20 -16.14
C LEU A 6 -14.18 -67.11 -15.09
N MET A 7 -14.51 -65.90 -14.60
CA MET A 7 -15.87 -65.68 -14.21
C MET A 7 -16.28 -64.21 -14.36
N LYS A 8 -17.21 -64.05 -15.24
CA LYS A 8 -18.00 -62.82 -15.55
C LYS A 8 -18.99 -62.54 -14.42
N THR A 9 -19.15 -61.28 -14.07
CA THR A 9 -20.44 -60.66 -13.68
C THR A 9 -20.17 -59.17 -13.64
N LEU A 10 -20.65 -58.46 -14.48
CA LEU A 10 -21.87 -57.76 -14.86
C LEU A 10 -22.53 -56.95 -13.70
N PHE A 11 -22.83 -55.72 -14.07
CA PHE A 11 -23.74 -54.73 -13.49
C PHE A 11 -23.25 -53.81 -12.38
N GLY A 12 -23.38 -52.52 -12.67
CA GLY A 12 -23.51 -51.45 -11.72
C GLY A 12 -23.06 -50.11 -12.26
N ALA A 13 -23.75 -49.59 -13.25
CA ALA A 13 -23.66 -48.17 -13.59
C ALA A 13 -24.26 -47.36 -12.45
N VAL A 14 -23.45 -46.71 -11.68
CA VAL A 14 -23.87 -45.59 -10.81
C VAL A 14 -23.18 -44.36 -11.33
N LEU A 15 -23.98 -43.59 -12.07
CA LEU A 15 -23.67 -42.23 -12.49
C LEU A 15 -23.69 -41.35 -11.25
N ALA A 16 -22.56 -41.21 -10.57
CA ALA A 16 -22.39 -40.22 -9.54
C ALA A 16 -21.99 -38.90 -10.21
N LEU A 17 -23.00 -38.08 -10.45
CA LEU A 17 -22.89 -36.69 -10.83
C LEU A 17 -22.27 -35.95 -9.64
N SER A 18 -20.93 -35.91 -9.54
CA SER A 18 -20.24 -35.03 -8.62
C SER A 18 -20.36 -33.60 -9.13
N LEU A 19 -21.34 -32.86 -8.58
CA LEU A 19 -21.33 -31.42 -8.62
C LEU A 19 -20.00 -30.95 -8.01
N LEU A 20 -19.06 -30.55 -8.85
CA LEU A 20 -18.02 -29.63 -8.43
C LEU A 20 -18.73 -28.30 -8.12
N ALA A 21 -19.00 -28.09 -6.84
CA ALA A 21 -19.24 -26.75 -6.34
C ALA A 21 -17.93 -25.98 -6.52
N GLN A 22 -17.82 -25.26 -7.62
CA GLN A 22 -16.85 -24.18 -7.73
C GLN A 22 -17.26 -23.16 -6.66
N ALA A 23 -16.52 -23.16 -5.58
CA ALA A 23 -16.52 -22.02 -4.67
C ALA A 23 -15.99 -20.83 -5.47
N GLN A 24 -16.90 -20.10 -6.11
CA GLN A 24 -16.62 -18.72 -6.48
C GLN A 24 -16.33 -18.02 -5.16
N ALA A 25 -15.06 -17.66 -4.97
CA ALA A 25 -14.73 -16.64 -4.03
C ALA A 25 -15.49 -15.39 -4.49
N ASP A 26 -16.63 -15.14 -3.85
CA ASP A 26 -17.28 -13.85 -3.93
C ASP A 26 -16.27 -12.83 -3.43
N ASP A 27 -15.60 -12.19 -4.38
CA ASP A 27 -14.95 -10.91 -4.18
C ASP A 27 -16.07 -9.90 -3.90
N LYS A 28 -16.59 -10.00 -2.68
CA LYS A 28 -17.54 -9.05 -2.15
C LYS A 28 -16.76 -7.80 -1.79
N THR A 29 -16.42 -7.02 -2.80
CA THR A 29 -16.25 -5.59 -2.61
C THR A 29 -17.50 -5.09 -1.90
N PRO A 30 -17.39 -4.55 -0.67
CA PRO A 30 -18.57 -4.05 0.02
C PRO A 30 -19.16 -2.95 -0.86
N ALA A 31 -20.28 -3.24 -1.50
CA ALA A 31 -21.10 -2.23 -2.17
C ALA A 31 -21.54 -1.24 -1.11
N GLY A 32 -20.98 -0.01 -1.15
CA GLY A 32 -21.36 1.06 -0.24
C GLY A 32 -20.23 1.78 0.49
N ALA A 33 -18.97 1.37 0.34
CA ALA A 33 -17.85 2.19 0.81
C ALA A 33 -17.84 3.49 0.00
N LYS A 34 -18.22 4.60 0.63
CA LYS A 34 -18.08 5.95 0.07
C LYS A 34 -16.66 6.06 -0.47
N LYS A 35 -16.51 6.23 -1.78
CA LYS A 35 -15.18 6.38 -2.38
C LYS A 35 -14.52 7.57 -1.70
N VAL A 36 -13.49 7.29 -0.94
CA VAL A 36 -12.76 8.30 -0.18
C VAL A 36 -11.82 9.00 -1.15
N ASP A 37 -11.90 10.33 -1.22
CA ASP A 37 -10.98 11.14 -2.02
C ASP A 37 -9.95 11.84 -1.11
N PRO A 38 -8.71 11.35 -1.08
CA PRO A 38 -7.64 11.95 -0.30
C PRO A 38 -6.94 13.09 -1.04
N SER A 39 -7.45 13.55 -2.18
CA SER A 39 -6.82 14.65 -2.91
C SER A 39 -6.75 15.90 -2.05
N GLY A 40 -5.62 16.57 -2.11
CA GLY A 40 -5.38 17.82 -1.37
C GLY A 40 -3.95 17.95 -0.89
N THR A 41 -3.73 19.00 -0.11
CA THR A 41 -2.44 19.31 0.49
C THR A 41 -2.47 18.98 1.97
N TYR A 42 -1.47 18.27 2.45
CA TYR A 42 -1.31 17.83 3.83
C TYR A 42 0.00 18.32 4.39
N ILE A 43 0.03 18.63 5.67
CA ILE A 43 1.24 19.04 6.38
C ILE A 43 1.49 18.15 7.59
N TRP A 44 2.77 17.91 7.87
CA TRP A 44 3.23 17.32 9.12
C TRP A 44 4.62 17.84 9.47
N THR A 45 4.94 17.75 10.74
CA THR A 45 6.23 18.20 11.27
C THR A 45 7.07 16.99 11.69
N THR A 46 8.33 17.02 11.37
CA THR A 46 9.32 16.05 11.84
C THR A 46 10.38 16.76 12.69
N PRO A 47 10.82 16.15 13.79
CA PRO A 47 11.89 16.72 14.60
C PRO A 47 13.15 16.98 13.79
N GLY A 48 13.79 18.09 14.06
CA GLY A 48 15.09 18.42 13.47
C GLY A 48 16.17 17.44 13.91
N ARG A 49 17.14 17.15 13.04
CA ARG A 49 18.27 16.31 13.38
C ARG A 49 19.19 17.03 14.36
N ASN A 50 19.71 16.30 15.35
CA ASN A 50 20.67 16.80 16.35
C ASN A 50 20.19 18.05 17.10
N GLY A 51 18.91 18.11 17.48
CA GLY A 51 18.35 19.26 18.20
C GLY A 51 18.14 20.50 17.33
N GLY A 52 18.22 20.36 16.01
CA GLY A 52 17.88 21.44 15.07
C GLY A 52 16.38 21.74 15.05
N PRO A 53 15.95 22.82 14.38
CA PRO A 53 14.54 23.19 14.28
C PRO A 53 13.73 22.11 13.59
N ASP A 54 12.48 21.98 14.02
CA ASP A 54 11.50 21.09 13.41
C ASP A 54 11.30 21.42 11.93
N ARG A 55 11.02 20.41 11.15
CA ARG A 55 10.82 20.52 9.70
C ARG A 55 9.39 20.27 9.35
N THR A 56 8.76 21.25 8.75
CA THR A 56 7.41 21.10 8.18
C THR A 56 7.51 20.50 6.79
N ASN A 57 6.87 19.37 6.58
CA ASN A 57 6.78 18.71 5.29
C ASN A 57 5.39 18.95 4.72
N THR A 58 5.32 19.07 3.40
CA THR A 58 4.06 19.25 2.67
C THR A 58 3.91 18.11 1.67
N LEU A 59 2.79 17.40 1.74
CA LEU A 59 2.39 16.35 0.80
C LEU A 59 1.22 16.85 -0.03
N THR A 60 1.36 16.85 -1.33
CA THR A 60 0.24 17.09 -2.24
C THR A 60 -0.17 15.78 -2.88
N LEU A 61 -1.44 15.41 -2.75
CA LEU A 61 -2.02 14.20 -3.33
C LEU A 61 -3.09 14.53 -4.35
N LYS A 62 -3.12 13.75 -5.42
CA LYS A 62 -4.18 13.74 -6.42
C LYS A 62 -4.60 12.31 -6.69
N LEU A 63 -5.90 12.06 -6.60
CA LEU A 63 -6.50 10.76 -6.90
C LEU A 63 -6.88 10.68 -8.37
N ASP A 64 -6.48 9.59 -9.03
CA ASP A 64 -6.90 9.21 -10.36
C ASP A 64 -7.30 7.73 -10.37
N GLY A 65 -8.61 7.47 -10.33
CA GLY A 65 -9.12 6.12 -10.09
C GLY A 65 -8.77 5.61 -8.69
N ASP A 66 -7.90 4.62 -8.60
CA ASP A 66 -7.34 4.07 -7.36
C ASP A 66 -5.84 4.38 -7.21
N LYS A 67 -5.31 5.14 -8.15
CA LYS A 67 -3.91 5.56 -8.18
C LYS A 67 -3.75 6.93 -7.54
N LEU A 68 -2.77 7.04 -6.66
CA LEU A 68 -2.36 8.33 -6.09
C LEU A 68 -1.11 8.84 -6.78
N THR A 69 -1.15 10.10 -7.15
CA THR A 69 0.00 10.85 -7.67
C THR A 69 0.21 12.09 -6.80
N GLY A 70 1.39 12.68 -6.90
CA GLY A 70 1.69 13.89 -6.15
C GLY A 70 3.16 14.04 -5.81
N ASN A 71 3.45 14.90 -4.86
CA ASN A 71 4.82 15.17 -4.43
C ASN A 71 4.90 15.49 -2.94
N ILE A 72 6.10 15.32 -2.39
CA ILE A 72 6.45 15.78 -1.04
C ILE A 72 7.47 16.91 -1.16
N LYS A 73 7.18 18.04 -0.51
CA LYS A 73 8.12 19.14 -0.29
C LYS A 73 8.67 19.03 1.13
N THR A 74 9.98 19.08 1.24
CA THR A 74 10.71 19.02 2.51
C THR A 74 11.72 20.15 2.57
N PRO A 75 11.84 20.86 3.71
CA PRO A 75 12.90 21.86 3.86
C PRO A 75 14.29 21.20 3.76
N GLY A 76 15.09 21.70 2.84
CA GLY A 76 16.48 21.31 2.65
C GLY A 76 17.44 22.20 3.42
N ARG A 77 18.74 21.95 3.25
CA ARG A 77 19.78 22.82 3.83
C ARG A 77 19.76 24.20 3.16
N GLY A 78 19.91 25.26 3.96
CA GLY A 78 20.01 26.64 3.45
C GLY A 78 18.69 27.22 2.97
N GLY A 79 17.54 26.76 3.50
CA GLY A 79 16.22 27.30 3.16
C GLY A 79 15.69 26.89 1.78
N ARG A 80 16.38 25.99 1.07
CA ARG A 80 15.89 25.45 -0.21
C ARG A 80 14.84 24.37 0.08
N GLU A 81 13.73 24.41 -0.63
CA GLU A 81 12.76 23.32 -0.62
C GLU A 81 13.21 22.20 -1.56
N MET A 82 13.11 20.97 -1.09
CA MET A 82 13.31 19.78 -1.92
C MET A 82 11.95 19.19 -2.22
N GLU A 83 11.60 19.15 -3.49
CA GLU A 83 10.39 18.50 -3.97
C GLU A 83 10.74 17.13 -4.54
N THR A 84 10.00 16.11 -4.11
CA THR A 84 10.20 14.73 -4.54
C THR A 84 8.85 14.14 -4.93
N PRO A 85 8.70 13.62 -6.15
CA PRO A 85 7.46 12.95 -6.56
C PRO A 85 7.25 11.67 -5.75
N ILE A 86 5.98 11.33 -5.50
CA ILE A 86 5.63 10.02 -4.97
C ILE A 86 5.59 9.00 -6.12
N ALA A 87 5.89 7.76 -5.80
CA ALA A 87 5.80 6.61 -6.70
C ALA A 87 4.88 5.55 -6.10
N ASP A 88 4.31 4.69 -6.96
CA ASP A 88 3.47 3.55 -6.58
C ASP A 88 2.32 3.91 -5.60
N GLY A 89 1.80 5.12 -5.76
CA GLY A 89 0.72 5.61 -4.92
C GLY A 89 -0.59 4.86 -5.20
N LYS A 90 -1.20 4.34 -4.13
CA LYS A 90 -2.46 3.57 -4.17
C LYS A 90 -3.37 3.98 -3.03
N ILE A 91 -4.67 3.84 -3.26
CA ILE A 91 -5.69 3.87 -2.22
C ILE A 91 -6.59 2.64 -2.35
N THR A 92 -6.87 1.99 -1.23
CA THR A 92 -7.83 0.88 -1.14
C THR A 92 -8.75 1.16 0.04
N GLY A 93 -10.00 1.52 -0.25
CA GLY A 93 -10.90 2.03 0.80
C GLY A 93 -10.36 3.34 1.39
N SER A 94 -9.93 3.31 2.64
CA SER A 94 -9.25 4.40 3.33
C SER A 94 -7.74 4.21 3.47
N ASP A 95 -7.21 3.05 3.08
CA ASP A 95 -5.79 2.75 3.20
C ASP A 95 -5.00 3.36 2.05
N ILE A 96 -4.00 4.17 2.39
CA ILE A 96 -3.11 4.87 1.46
C ILE A 96 -1.72 4.27 1.58
N SER A 97 -1.07 4.08 0.45
CA SER A 97 0.35 3.73 0.39
C SER A 97 1.04 4.42 -0.78
N PHE A 98 2.29 4.82 -0.58
CA PHE A 98 3.14 5.36 -1.64
C PHE A 98 4.62 5.28 -1.25
N ILE A 99 5.48 5.43 -2.22
CA ILE A 99 6.94 5.38 -2.08
C ILE A 99 7.53 6.75 -2.43
N VAL A 100 8.57 7.13 -1.69
CA VAL A 100 9.37 8.33 -1.97
C VAL A 100 10.83 7.94 -2.06
N THR A 101 11.43 8.14 -3.21
CA THR A 101 12.85 7.84 -3.45
C THR A 101 13.61 9.14 -3.63
N ARG A 102 14.68 9.30 -2.86
CA ARG A 102 15.58 10.45 -2.91
C ARG A 102 16.99 10.00 -3.19
N LYS A 103 17.68 10.72 -4.06
CA LYS A 103 19.11 10.55 -4.28
C LYS A 103 19.86 11.67 -3.57
N PHE A 104 20.86 11.28 -2.80
CA PHE A 104 21.78 12.21 -2.16
C PHE A 104 23.21 11.70 -2.34
N ASN A 105 24.02 12.44 -3.10
CA ASN A 105 25.28 11.94 -3.64
C ASN A 105 25.01 10.63 -4.43
N ASP A 106 25.81 9.60 -4.23
CA ASP A 106 25.64 8.29 -4.90
C ASP A 106 24.69 7.34 -4.14
N ASN A 107 24.07 7.81 -3.06
CA ASN A 107 23.16 7.00 -2.26
C ASN A 107 21.70 7.26 -2.63
N THR A 108 20.94 6.17 -2.72
CA THR A 108 19.49 6.22 -2.93
C THR A 108 18.80 5.86 -1.62
N PHE A 109 17.88 6.71 -1.18
CA PHE A 109 17.07 6.51 0.02
C PHE A 109 15.62 6.33 -0.38
N THR A 110 15.04 5.22 -0.01
CA THR A 110 13.64 4.91 -0.29
C THR A 110 12.86 4.85 1.02
N ASN A 111 11.79 5.62 1.08
CA ASN A 111 10.85 5.63 2.19
C ASN A 111 9.49 5.13 1.68
N THR A 112 8.93 4.13 2.34
CA THR A 112 7.58 3.65 2.10
C THR A 112 6.64 4.26 3.12
N TYR A 113 5.61 4.92 2.65
CA TYR A 113 4.57 5.52 3.48
C TYR A 113 3.31 4.65 3.39
N SER A 114 2.73 4.35 4.53
CA SER A 114 1.44 3.67 4.61
C SER A 114 0.60 4.30 5.70
N GLY A 115 -0.72 4.38 5.51
CA GLY A 115 -1.59 4.98 6.52
C GLY A 115 -3.06 4.92 6.13
N LYS A 116 -3.90 5.37 7.06
CA LYS A 116 -5.33 5.51 6.85
C LYS A 116 -5.70 6.98 6.73
N PHE A 117 -6.52 7.27 5.74
CA PHE A 117 -7.14 8.58 5.58
C PHE A 117 -8.50 8.59 6.26
N ALA A 118 -8.71 9.53 7.16
CA ALA A 118 -9.99 9.79 7.79
C ALA A 118 -10.08 11.28 8.15
N ASP A 119 -11.21 11.92 7.87
CA ASP A 119 -11.54 13.28 8.29
C ASP A 119 -10.43 14.32 8.00
N GLY A 120 -9.88 14.27 6.79
CA GLY A 120 -8.80 15.17 6.38
C GLY A 120 -7.44 14.90 7.03
N THR A 121 -7.27 13.76 7.67
CA THR A 121 -6.02 13.35 8.32
C THR A 121 -5.56 12.02 7.77
N ILE A 122 -4.25 11.90 7.54
CA ILE A 122 -3.60 10.63 7.22
C ILE A 122 -2.73 10.25 8.41
N LYS A 123 -3.00 9.07 9.00
CA LYS A 123 -2.20 8.51 10.11
C LYS A 123 -1.63 7.18 9.69
N GLY A 124 -0.35 6.97 9.95
CA GLY A 124 0.29 5.72 9.56
C GLY A 124 1.74 5.61 9.94
N LYS A 125 2.48 4.85 9.14
CA LYS A 125 3.91 4.58 9.34
C LYS A 125 4.72 4.91 8.10
N THR A 126 5.92 5.40 8.34
CA THR A 126 6.97 5.52 7.33
C THR A 126 8.01 4.46 7.61
N GLN A 127 8.33 3.65 6.63
CA GLN A 127 9.38 2.63 6.70
C GLN A 127 10.54 3.02 5.79
N TYR A 128 11.76 2.85 6.27
CA TYR A 128 12.98 3.11 5.51
C TYR A 128 14.13 2.24 6.03
N GLN A 129 15.12 2.02 5.20
CA GLN A 129 16.34 1.33 5.61
C GLN A 129 17.43 2.33 5.99
N ARG A 130 18.10 2.04 7.11
CA ARG A 130 19.29 2.76 7.56
C ARG A 130 20.36 1.78 7.99
N ASN A 131 21.53 1.84 7.36
CA ASN A 131 22.65 0.93 7.63
C ASN A 131 22.29 -0.56 7.46
N GLY A 132 21.36 -0.89 6.55
CA GLY A 132 20.89 -2.26 6.35
C GLY A 132 19.81 -2.73 7.32
N GLU A 133 19.38 -1.88 8.26
CA GLU A 133 18.31 -2.16 9.21
C GLU A 133 17.02 -1.45 8.81
N ASP A 134 15.89 -2.14 8.93
CA ASP A 134 14.58 -1.57 8.71
C ASP A 134 14.18 -0.70 9.91
N GLN A 135 13.86 0.54 9.63
CA GLN A 135 13.39 1.52 10.61
C GLN A 135 11.96 1.90 10.28
N SER A 136 11.18 2.18 11.31
CA SER A 136 9.79 2.62 11.17
C SER A 136 9.50 3.78 12.11
N HIS A 137 8.77 4.78 11.62
CA HIS A 137 8.25 5.90 12.40
C HIS A 137 6.77 6.10 12.14
N ASP A 138 6.05 6.45 13.18
CA ASP A 138 4.69 6.93 13.02
C ASP A 138 4.69 8.34 12.41
N TRP A 139 3.70 8.62 11.59
CA TRP A 139 3.48 9.93 11.01
C TRP A 139 1.99 10.27 10.95
N GLU A 140 1.72 11.54 11.09
CA GLU A 140 0.36 12.08 10.98
C GLU A 140 0.43 13.35 10.14
N ALA A 141 -0.32 13.38 9.03
CA ALA A 141 -0.41 14.52 8.15
C ALA A 141 -1.85 15.04 8.12
N LYS A 142 -2.02 16.34 8.32
CA LYS A 142 -3.33 17.02 8.34
C LYS A 142 -3.53 17.82 7.08
N LYS A 143 -4.74 17.74 6.53
CA LYS A 143 -5.15 18.53 5.37
C LYS A 143 -5.15 20.02 5.72
N GLN A 144 -4.62 20.85 4.81
CA GLN A 144 -4.72 22.31 4.86
C GLN A 144 -6.08 22.79 4.42
#